data_4c143dbaf1da00e4a9d04a1c326512ff
#
_entry.id   4c143dbaf1da00e4a9d04a1c326512ff
#
_cell.length_a   1.000
_cell.length_b   1.000
_cell.length_c   1.000
_cell.angle_alpha   90.00
_cell.angle_beta   90.00
_cell.angle_gamma   90.00
#
_symmetry.space_group_name_H-M   'P 1'
#
loop_
_entity.id
_entity.type
_entity.pdbx_description
1 polymer ?
#
loop_
_entity_poly.entity_id
_entity_poly.type
_entity_poly.pdbx_seq_one_letter_code
_entity_poly.pdbx_strand_id
1 'polypeptide(L)'
;MFDSLATATVAIAGGAYIVAALLFILSLGGLSKHETARGGVIYGIVGMIIALVATVVLVIQRTDGLGIVLLVVAVAIGGSIGLWRAARVQMTGMPQFIALLHSFVGLAAVLIGWNGYLHDGGIAANLVGIHHAEVFIGVFIGAVTFTGSIIAFLKLSARMPSAPLVLPGRNALNLGALVVFVGLTVWFVITPTLGLLIAVTVLALLLGLHLVASIGGGDMPVVVSMLNSYSGWAAAASGFLLDNDLLIVTGALVGSSGAFLSYIMCQAMNRSFLSVIAGGFGIEAPTKGDEETGEYHEITATDTAQLLADARSVIITPGFGMAVAQAQYPVAELARVLRARGIEVHFGIHPVAGRLPGHMNVLLAEAKVPYDIVLSMDEINDDFPGTSVVLVIGANDTVNPAAAEDPGSPIAGMPVLKVWEADEVIVFKRSMASGYAGVQNPLFYRDNARMLFGDAKDRVEEIVHELGRLNPASPGAGAAHASSE
;
A
#
# COMPACT_ATOMS: atom_id res chain seq x y z
N MET A 1 28.73 -10.80 42.04
CA MET A 1 29.42 -10.56 40.77
C MET A 1 28.54 -10.94 39.56
N PHE A 2 27.95 -12.15 39.52
CA PHE A 2 27.04 -12.55 38.40
C PHE A 2 25.76 -11.71 38.37
N ASP A 3 25.13 -11.41 39.52
CA ASP A 3 23.91 -10.57 39.57
C ASP A 3 24.16 -9.14 39.11
N SER A 4 25.31 -8.58 39.41
CA SER A 4 25.69 -7.21 38.97
C SER A 4 25.96 -7.15 37.48
N LEU A 5 26.48 -8.20 36.88
CA LEU A 5 26.68 -8.33 35.43
C LEU A 5 25.34 -8.49 34.70
N ALA A 6 24.43 -9.33 35.21
CA ALA A 6 23.09 -9.50 34.62
C ALA A 6 22.29 -8.18 34.66
N THR A 7 22.33 -7.46 35.80
CA THR A 7 21.67 -6.15 35.93
C THR A 7 22.26 -5.13 34.95
N ALA A 8 23.59 -5.08 34.81
CA ALA A 8 24.26 -4.18 33.89
C ALA A 8 23.88 -4.49 32.41
N THR A 9 23.79 -5.77 32.05
CA THR A 9 23.38 -6.16 30.68
C THR A 9 21.95 -5.77 30.36
N VAL A 10 21.02 -5.94 31.30
CA VAL A 10 19.62 -5.49 31.13
C VAL A 10 19.56 -3.97 30.95
N ALA A 11 20.31 -3.22 31.77
CA ALA A 11 20.34 -1.75 31.64
C ALA A 11 20.94 -1.30 30.29
N ILE A 12 22.01 -1.95 29.82
CA ILE A 12 22.64 -1.65 28.52
C ILE A 12 21.67 -1.98 27.37
N ALA A 13 20.99 -3.11 27.43
CA ALA A 13 20.01 -3.51 26.44
C ALA A 13 18.81 -2.54 26.41
N GLY A 14 18.33 -2.10 27.58
CA GLY A 14 17.29 -1.06 27.66
C GLY A 14 17.75 0.27 27.02
N GLY A 15 18.98 0.70 27.27
CA GLY A 15 19.57 1.86 26.58
C GLY A 15 19.66 1.66 25.06
N ALA A 16 20.06 0.48 24.59
CA ALA A 16 20.11 0.13 23.18
C ALA A 16 18.70 0.15 22.55
N TYR A 17 17.68 -0.32 23.24
CA TYR A 17 16.29 -0.26 22.81
C TYR A 17 15.77 1.16 22.64
N ILE A 18 16.11 2.07 23.55
CA ILE A 18 15.76 3.49 23.43
C ILE A 18 16.43 4.09 22.19
N VAL A 19 17.71 3.81 21.96
CA VAL A 19 18.41 4.29 20.76
C VAL A 19 17.78 3.72 19.48
N ALA A 20 17.45 2.44 19.46
CA ALA A 20 16.79 1.81 18.33
C ALA A 20 15.41 2.42 18.05
N ALA A 21 14.60 2.67 19.09
CA ALA A 21 13.29 3.32 18.98
C ALA A 21 13.40 4.74 18.40
N LEU A 22 14.36 5.53 18.88
CA LEU A 22 14.63 6.86 18.34
C LEU A 22 15.06 6.82 16.87
N LEU A 23 15.90 5.86 16.49
CA LEU A 23 16.31 5.66 15.10
C LEU A 23 15.13 5.25 14.21
N PHE A 24 14.17 4.44 14.70
CA PHE A 24 12.96 4.12 13.96
C PHE A 24 12.06 5.34 13.77
N ILE A 25 11.91 6.20 14.79
CA ILE A 25 11.16 7.46 14.65
C ILE A 25 11.83 8.36 13.60
N LEU A 26 13.16 8.53 13.67
CA LEU A 26 13.91 9.30 12.68
C LEU A 26 13.86 8.68 11.29
N SER A 27 13.79 7.35 11.19
CA SER A 27 13.59 6.64 9.94
C SER A 27 12.25 7.00 9.30
N LEU A 28 11.15 6.91 10.06
CA LEU A 28 9.82 7.28 9.58
C LEU A 28 9.76 8.75 9.14
N GLY A 29 10.33 9.66 9.95
CA GLY A 29 10.43 11.07 9.60
C GLY A 29 11.29 11.32 8.34
N GLY A 30 12.39 10.59 8.19
CA GLY A 30 13.26 10.69 7.02
C GLY A 30 12.60 10.15 5.74
N LEU A 31 11.81 9.08 5.84
CA LEU A 31 11.09 8.48 4.71
C LEU A 31 9.91 9.33 4.22
N SER A 32 9.46 10.32 4.99
CA SER A 32 8.34 11.19 4.61
C SER A 32 8.69 12.18 3.49
N LYS A 33 9.97 12.43 3.22
CA LYS A 33 10.44 13.36 2.20
C LYS A 33 11.46 12.68 1.30
N HIS A 34 11.39 12.95 0.00
CA HIS A 34 12.30 12.37 -0.99
C HIS A 34 13.78 12.67 -0.69
N GLU A 35 14.09 13.91 -0.32
CA GLU A 35 15.45 14.39 -0.06
C GLU A 35 16.12 13.65 1.11
N THR A 36 15.33 13.29 2.13
CA THR A 36 15.81 12.64 3.35
C THR A 36 15.60 11.12 3.37
N ALA A 37 14.91 10.57 2.38
CA ALA A 37 14.50 9.16 2.35
C ALA A 37 15.68 8.19 2.48
N ARG A 38 16.82 8.48 1.80
CA ARG A 38 18.04 7.66 1.89
C ARG A 38 18.60 7.61 3.31
N GLY A 39 18.61 8.76 4.01
CA GLY A 39 19.00 8.83 5.41
C GLY A 39 18.05 8.05 6.31
N GLY A 40 16.73 8.17 6.05
CA GLY A 40 15.71 7.43 6.76
C GLY A 40 15.88 5.91 6.69
N VAL A 41 16.19 5.37 5.49
CA VAL A 41 16.50 3.94 5.31
C VAL A 41 17.71 3.52 6.16
N ILE A 42 18.77 4.32 6.18
CA ILE A 42 19.98 4.02 6.97
C ILE A 42 19.65 3.99 8.45
N TYR A 43 18.90 4.98 8.97
CA TYR A 43 18.46 4.99 10.37
C TYR A 43 17.64 3.73 10.72
N GLY A 44 16.74 3.31 9.87
CA GLY A 44 15.95 2.09 10.04
C GLY A 44 16.82 0.83 10.11
N ILE A 45 17.77 0.70 9.21
CA ILE A 45 18.70 -0.45 9.18
C ILE A 45 19.57 -0.49 10.43
N VAL A 46 20.16 0.64 10.82
CA VAL A 46 21.01 0.72 12.02
C VAL A 46 20.20 0.45 13.29
N GLY A 47 18.98 1.03 13.39
CA GLY A 47 18.06 0.76 14.50
C GLY A 47 17.71 -0.73 14.60
N MET A 48 17.42 -1.39 13.48
CA MET A 48 17.13 -2.82 13.46
C MET A 48 18.33 -3.68 13.89
N ILE A 49 19.54 -3.35 13.46
CA ILE A 49 20.75 -4.07 13.86
C ILE A 49 20.97 -3.95 15.38
N ILE A 50 20.85 -2.73 15.93
CA ILE A 50 20.98 -2.49 17.37
C ILE A 50 19.92 -3.29 18.14
N ALA A 51 18.66 -3.26 17.70
CA ALA A 51 17.56 -3.98 18.29
C ALA A 51 17.79 -5.50 18.33
N LEU A 52 18.19 -6.08 17.20
CA LEU A 52 18.46 -7.51 17.07
C LEU A 52 19.63 -7.94 17.96
N VAL A 53 20.73 -7.19 17.95
CA VAL A 53 21.90 -7.51 18.78
C VAL A 53 21.54 -7.43 20.27
N ALA A 54 20.84 -6.39 20.71
CA ALA A 54 20.41 -6.25 22.10
C ALA A 54 19.48 -7.40 22.51
N THR A 55 18.52 -7.77 21.67
CA THR A 55 17.59 -8.88 21.93
C THR A 55 18.32 -10.22 22.00
N VAL A 56 19.23 -10.50 21.07
CA VAL A 56 20.02 -11.75 21.07
C VAL A 56 20.87 -11.86 22.34
N VAL A 57 21.51 -10.77 22.76
CA VAL A 57 22.31 -10.74 24.01
C VAL A 57 21.44 -11.04 25.24
N LEU A 58 20.22 -10.51 25.32
CA LEU A 58 19.30 -10.78 26.42
C LEU A 58 18.81 -12.25 26.40
N VAL A 59 18.46 -12.75 25.21
CA VAL A 59 17.95 -14.12 25.07
C VAL A 59 19.01 -15.18 25.42
N ILE A 60 20.26 -15.00 24.99
CA ILE A 60 21.36 -15.90 25.31
C ILE A 60 21.57 -16.07 26.83
N GLN A 61 21.30 -15.01 27.61
CA GLN A 61 21.43 -15.08 29.09
C GLN A 61 20.29 -15.84 29.78
N ARG A 62 19.13 -15.97 29.09
CA ARG A 62 17.92 -16.58 29.67
C ARG A 62 17.58 -17.96 29.10
N THR A 63 18.36 -18.44 28.14
CA THR A 63 18.03 -19.61 27.33
C THR A 63 19.16 -20.67 27.46
N ASP A 64 18.77 -21.91 27.43
CA ASP A 64 19.71 -23.06 27.43
C ASP A 64 20.41 -23.25 26.05
N GLY A 65 21.36 -24.16 25.98
CA GLY A 65 22.13 -24.40 24.75
C GLY A 65 21.25 -24.81 23.57
N LEU A 66 20.15 -25.57 23.78
CA LEU A 66 19.21 -25.97 22.74
C LEU A 66 18.44 -24.76 22.22
N GLY A 67 17.96 -23.88 23.11
CA GLY A 67 17.26 -22.67 22.73
C GLY A 67 18.14 -21.70 21.92
N ILE A 68 19.44 -21.60 22.25
CA ILE A 68 20.40 -20.81 21.45
C ILE A 68 20.53 -21.39 20.04
N VAL A 69 20.68 -22.71 19.90
CA VAL A 69 20.76 -23.35 18.58
C VAL A 69 19.49 -23.11 17.77
N LEU A 70 18.31 -23.27 18.38
CA LEU A 70 17.03 -23.02 17.72
C LEU A 70 16.90 -21.56 17.28
N LEU A 71 17.31 -20.60 18.11
CA LEU A 71 17.32 -19.17 17.77
C LEU A 71 18.20 -18.91 16.55
N VAL A 72 19.44 -19.38 16.56
CA VAL A 72 20.40 -19.19 15.45
C VAL A 72 19.86 -19.80 14.16
N VAL A 73 19.32 -21.02 14.23
CA VAL A 73 18.73 -21.70 13.07
C VAL A 73 17.52 -20.92 12.54
N ALA A 74 16.62 -20.49 13.42
CA ALA A 74 15.44 -19.71 13.02
C ALA A 74 15.82 -18.37 12.34
N VAL A 75 16.77 -17.65 12.92
CA VAL A 75 17.28 -16.38 12.35
C VAL A 75 18.00 -16.62 11.02
N ALA A 76 18.81 -17.67 10.92
CA ALA A 76 19.52 -18.01 9.69
C ALA A 76 18.54 -18.39 8.57
N ILE A 77 17.54 -19.22 8.84
CA ILE A 77 16.54 -19.63 7.85
C ILE A 77 15.67 -18.42 7.45
N GLY A 78 15.06 -17.74 8.42
CA GLY A 78 14.16 -16.61 8.16
C GLY A 78 14.89 -15.45 7.48
N GLY A 79 16.08 -15.10 7.96
CA GLY A 79 16.92 -14.05 7.38
C GLY A 79 17.37 -14.36 5.96
N SER A 80 17.82 -15.60 5.71
CA SER A 80 18.25 -16.02 4.37
C SER A 80 17.10 -15.99 3.36
N ILE A 81 15.93 -16.53 3.72
CA ILE A 81 14.74 -16.50 2.85
C ILE A 81 14.27 -15.06 2.63
N GLY A 82 14.22 -14.25 3.70
CA GLY A 82 13.80 -12.86 3.64
C GLY A 82 14.70 -12.01 2.75
N LEU A 83 16.01 -12.07 2.94
CA LEU A 83 17.00 -11.35 2.13
C LEU A 83 16.98 -11.79 0.67
N TRP A 84 16.94 -13.11 0.43
CA TRP A 84 16.86 -13.66 -0.92
C TRP A 84 15.60 -13.16 -1.65
N ARG A 85 14.46 -13.15 -0.96
CA ARG A 85 13.19 -12.72 -1.54
C ARG A 85 13.15 -11.21 -1.76
N ALA A 86 13.60 -10.43 -0.78
CA ALA A 86 13.66 -8.97 -0.87
C ALA A 86 14.54 -8.48 -2.03
N ALA A 87 15.68 -9.17 -2.27
CA ALA A 87 16.57 -8.82 -3.38
C ALA A 87 16.01 -9.13 -4.78
N ARG A 88 14.95 -9.96 -4.88
CA ARG A 88 14.37 -10.42 -6.17
C ARG A 88 12.95 -9.93 -6.43
N VAL A 89 12.30 -9.32 -5.44
CA VAL A 89 10.93 -8.86 -5.62
C VAL A 89 10.91 -7.63 -6.52
N GLN A 90 10.07 -7.68 -7.55
CA GLN A 90 9.80 -6.51 -8.40
C GLN A 90 8.83 -5.57 -7.70
N MET A 91 8.86 -4.28 -8.05
CA MET A 91 7.99 -3.26 -7.44
C MET A 91 6.50 -3.60 -7.58
N THR A 92 6.09 -4.19 -8.71
CA THR A 92 4.72 -4.67 -8.93
C THR A 92 4.31 -5.82 -8.01
N GLY A 93 5.29 -6.60 -7.52
CA GLY A 93 5.11 -7.69 -6.57
C GLY A 93 5.19 -7.27 -5.11
N MET A 94 5.62 -6.05 -4.80
CA MET A 94 5.79 -5.56 -3.42
C MET A 94 4.52 -5.62 -2.58
N PRO A 95 3.32 -5.19 -3.07
CA PRO A 95 2.11 -5.23 -2.27
C PRO A 95 1.75 -6.62 -1.77
N GLN A 96 1.83 -7.61 -2.65
CA GLN A 96 1.56 -9.00 -2.30
C GLN A 96 2.62 -9.58 -1.36
N PHE A 97 3.89 -9.20 -1.55
CA PHE A 97 4.97 -9.65 -0.66
C PHE A 97 4.81 -9.06 0.74
N ILE A 98 4.48 -7.77 0.86
CA ILE A 98 4.22 -7.10 2.14
C ILE A 98 3.02 -7.76 2.85
N ALA A 99 1.92 -8.03 2.14
CA ALA A 99 0.78 -8.75 2.71
C ALA A 99 1.19 -10.12 3.25
N LEU A 100 2.04 -10.86 2.53
CA LEU A 100 2.56 -12.14 3.00
C LEU A 100 3.40 -11.99 4.29
N LEU A 101 4.25 -10.95 4.38
CA LEU A 101 5.04 -10.69 5.60
C LEU A 101 4.14 -10.39 6.81
N HIS A 102 3.06 -9.61 6.62
CA HIS A 102 2.10 -9.35 7.69
C HIS A 102 1.42 -10.63 8.20
N SER A 103 1.21 -11.64 7.33
CA SER A 103 0.66 -12.91 7.78
C SER A 103 1.61 -13.63 8.74
N PHE A 104 2.91 -13.61 8.51
CA PHE A 104 3.89 -14.20 9.44
C PHE A 104 3.94 -13.46 10.78
N VAL A 105 3.82 -12.14 10.78
CA VAL A 105 3.73 -11.35 12.03
C VAL A 105 2.47 -11.74 12.81
N GLY A 106 1.32 -11.86 12.13
CA GLY A 106 0.08 -12.31 12.75
C GLY A 106 0.20 -13.72 13.35
N LEU A 107 0.80 -14.66 12.60
CA LEU A 107 1.05 -16.03 13.08
C LEU A 107 1.98 -16.03 14.29
N ALA A 108 3.05 -15.25 14.28
CA ALA A 108 3.97 -15.14 15.41
C ALA A 108 3.23 -14.65 16.68
N ALA A 109 2.37 -13.65 16.56
CA ALA A 109 1.58 -13.14 17.68
C ALA A 109 0.61 -14.21 18.24
N VAL A 110 -0.02 -15.01 17.37
CA VAL A 110 -0.85 -16.14 17.82
C VAL A 110 -0.01 -17.13 18.63
N LEU A 111 1.16 -17.53 18.11
CA LEU A 111 2.03 -18.49 18.77
C LEU A 111 2.57 -17.97 20.11
N ILE A 112 2.93 -16.67 20.18
CA ILE A 112 3.36 -16.02 21.42
C ILE A 112 2.22 -16.02 22.44
N GLY A 113 0.99 -15.66 22.03
CA GLY A 113 -0.15 -15.69 22.93
C GLY A 113 -0.48 -17.10 23.43
N TRP A 114 -0.43 -18.11 22.57
CA TRP A 114 -0.59 -19.52 22.98
C TRP A 114 0.50 -19.96 23.94
N ASN A 115 1.76 -19.60 23.67
CA ASN A 115 2.86 -19.90 24.58
C ASN A 115 2.71 -19.21 25.94
N GLY A 116 2.25 -17.94 25.95
CA GLY A 116 1.97 -17.20 27.18
C GLY A 116 0.90 -17.87 28.04
N TYR A 117 -0.15 -18.45 27.42
CA TYR A 117 -1.16 -19.24 28.13
C TYR A 117 -0.65 -20.56 28.68
N LEU A 118 0.19 -21.26 27.92
CA LEU A 118 0.72 -22.60 28.31
C LEU A 118 1.83 -22.50 29.38
N HIS A 119 2.46 -21.34 29.52
CA HIS A 119 3.61 -21.12 30.42
C HIS A 119 3.38 -19.86 31.28
N ASP A 120 2.25 -19.78 31.95
CA ASP A 120 1.87 -18.65 32.83
C ASP A 120 2.56 -18.66 34.21
N GLY A 121 3.53 -19.56 34.42
CA GLY A 121 4.27 -19.72 35.66
C GLY A 121 5.14 -18.52 36.02
N GLY A 122 4.88 -17.90 37.20
CA GLY A 122 5.71 -16.83 37.76
C GLY A 122 5.12 -15.42 37.64
N ILE A 123 3.91 -15.28 37.12
CA ILE A 123 3.22 -13.98 37.05
C ILE A 123 2.70 -13.59 38.45
N ALA A 124 2.93 -12.33 38.85
CA ALA A 124 2.41 -11.82 40.10
C ALA A 124 0.87 -11.90 40.14
N ALA A 125 0.30 -12.33 41.27
CA ALA A 125 -1.15 -12.59 41.39
C ALA A 125 -2.03 -11.37 41.02
N ASN A 126 -1.55 -10.15 41.20
CA ASN A 126 -2.24 -8.92 40.82
C ASN A 126 -2.20 -8.63 39.32
N LEU A 127 -1.35 -9.28 38.54
CA LEU A 127 -1.18 -9.08 37.11
C LEU A 127 -1.77 -10.23 36.25
N VAL A 128 -2.18 -11.34 36.87
CA VAL A 128 -2.71 -12.51 36.17
C VAL A 128 -3.90 -12.16 35.24
N GLY A 129 -4.83 -11.34 35.73
CA GLY A 129 -5.99 -10.93 34.91
C GLY A 129 -5.58 -10.07 33.71
N ILE A 130 -4.57 -9.21 33.86
CA ILE A 130 -4.02 -8.38 32.77
C ILE A 130 -3.35 -9.29 31.75
N HIS A 131 -2.51 -10.23 32.22
CA HIS A 131 -1.84 -11.19 31.35
C HIS A 131 -2.81 -12.05 30.52
N HIS A 132 -3.91 -12.54 31.15
CA HIS A 132 -4.95 -13.27 30.41
C HIS A 132 -5.61 -12.38 29.35
N ALA A 133 -5.87 -11.11 29.64
CA ALA A 133 -6.39 -10.18 28.66
C ALA A 133 -5.42 -9.97 27.50
N GLU A 134 -4.13 -9.78 27.78
CA GLU A 134 -3.08 -9.63 26.78
C GLU A 134 -2.96 -10.86 25.88
N VAL A 135 -2.95 -12.08 26.46
CA VAL A 135 -2.97 -13.34 25.73
C VAL A 135 -4.15 -13.39 24.76
N PHE A 136 -5.34 -13.15 25.26
CA PHE A 136 -6.58 -13.29 24.49
C PHE A 136 -6.68 -12.26 23.36
N ILE A 137 -6.36 -11.00 23.65
CA ILE A 137 -6.34 -9.90 22.68
C ILE A 137 -5.22 -10.12 21.65
N GLY A 138 -4.02 -10.52 22.10
CA GLY A 138 -2.89 -10.78 21.23
C GLY A 138 -3.16 -11.90 20.23
N VAL A 139 -3.76 -13.00 20.69
CA VAL A 139 -4.20 -14.11 19.82
C VAL A 139 -5.27 -13.67 18.84
N PHE A 140 -6.24 -12.88 19.27
CA PHE A 140 -7.31 -12.38 18.40
C PHE A 140 -6.76 -11.48 17.28
N ILE A 141 -6.00 -10.44 17.62
CA ILE A 141 -5.41 -9.53 16.62
C ILE A 141 -4.47 -10.28 15.69
N GLY A 142 -3.63 -11.17 16.25
CA GLY A 142 -2.72 -11.99 15.47
C GLY A 142 -3.43 -12.90 14.47
N ALA A 143 -4.51 -13.58 14.89
CA ALA A 143 -5.25 -14.50 14.03
C ALA A 143 -6.03 -13.77 12.91
N VAL A 144 -6.67 -12.62 13.23
CA VAL A 144 -7.30 -11.74 12.23
C VAL A 144 -6.27 -11.25 11.20
N THR A 145 -5.10 -10.82 11.68
CA THR A 145 -4.00 -10.35 10.83
C THR A 145 -3.49 -11.48 9.92
N PHE A 146 -3.31 -12.68 10.46
CA PHE A 146 -2.80 -13.84 9.73
C PHE A 146 -3.69 -14.19 8.54
N THR A 147 -4.96 -14.49 8.77
CA THR A 147 -5.89 -14.90 7.70
C THR A 147 -6.24 -13.75 6.77
N GLY A 148 -6.45 -12.54 7.30
CA GLY A 148 -6.73 -11.35 6.51
C GLY A 148 -5.59 -11.05 5.53
N SER A 149 -4.34 -11.18 5.97
CA SER A 149 -3.15 -10.97 5.14
C SER A 149 -2.97 -12.04 4.07
N ILE A 150 -3.32 -13.30 4.36
CA ILE A 150 -3.34 -14.37 3.35
C ILE A 150 -4.36 -14.05 2.25
N ILE A 151 -5.58 -13.63 2.62
CA ILE A 151 -6.61 -13.27 1.64
C ILE A 151 -6.17 -12.05 0.81
N ALA A 152 -5.58 -11.05 1.43
CA ALA A 152 -5.02 -9.89 0.72
C ALA A 152 -3.93 -10.33 -0.28
N PHE A 153 -3.00 -11.20 0.15
CA PHE A 153 -2.00 -11.79 -0.74
C PHE A 153 -2.62 -12.51 -1.93
N LEU A 154 -3.64 -13.34 -1.72
CA LEU A 154 -4.30 -14.10 -2.78
C LEU A 154 -5.03 -13.18 -3.78
N LYS A 155 -5.70 -12.13 -3.31
CA LYS A 155 -6.35 -11.12 -4.16
C LYS A 155 -5.34 -10.29 -4.94
N LEU A 156 -4.29 -9.79 -4.28
CA LEU A 156 -3.25 -8.98 -4.91
C LEU A 156 -2.42 -9.76 -5.94
N SER A 157 -2.23 -11.06 -5.72
CA SER A 157 -1.53 -11.96 -6.66
C SER A 157 -2.44 -12.52 -7.77
N ALA A 158 -3.68 -12.05 -7.86
CA ALA A 158 -4.70 -12.53 -8.81
C ALA A 158 -4.98 -14.06 -8.74
N ARG A 159 -4.67 -14.69 -7.61
CA ARG A 159 -5.01 -16.11 -7.35
C ARG A 159 -6.43 -16.28 -6.83
N MET A 160 -7.04 -15.20 -6.37
CA MET A 160 -8.43 -15.09 -5.94
C MET A 160 -9.08 -13.92 -6.67
N PRO A 161 -10.36 -14.02 -7.06
CA PRO A 161 -11.07 -12.89 -7.67
C PRO A 161 -11.01 -11.63 -6.80
N SER A 162 -10.80 -10.47 -7.41
CA SER A 162 -10.79 -9.18 -6.72
C SER A 162 -12.17 -8.68 -6.31
N ALA A 163 -13.23 -9.28 -6.85
CA ALA A 163 -14.60 -8.95 -6.46
C ALA A 163 -14.84 -9.17 -4.97
N PRO A 164 -15.61 -8.30 -4.29
CA PRO A 164 -15.94 -8.47 -2.88
C PRO A 164 -16.85 -9.68 -2.67
N LEU A 165 -16.55 -10.47 -1.62
CA LEU A 165 -17.43 -11.54 -1.17
C LEU A 165 -18.55 -10.93 -0.32
N VAL A 166 -19.75 -10.81 -0.89
CA VAL A 166 -20.88 -10.23 -0.19
C VAL A 166 -21.74 -11.34 0.42
N LEU A 167 -21.66 -11.51 1.73
CA LEU A 167 -22.55 -12.41 2.48
C LEU A 167 -23.81 -11.66 2.92
N PRO A 168 -25.01 -12.27 2.84
CA PRO A 168 -26.21 -11.67 3.38
C PRO A 168 -26.07 -11.46 4.89
N GLY A 169 -26.39 -10.26 5.38
CA GLY A 169 -26.27 -9.93 6.81
C GLY A 169 -24.83 -9.69 7.30
N ARG A 170 -23.85 -9.44 6.41
CA ARG A 170 -22.43 -9.23 6.76
C ARG A 170 -22.21 -8.23 7.91
N ASN A 171 -23.00 -7.15 7.96
CA ASN A 171 -22.88 -6.13 9.00
C ASN A 171 -23.26 -6.69 10.38
N ALA A 172 -24.34 -7.47 10.45
CA ALA A 172 -24.75 -8.14 11.67
C ALA A 172 -23.75 -9.24 12.08
N LEU A 173 -23.17 -9.95 11.12
CA LEU A 173 -22.14 -10.95 11.35
C LEU A 173 -20.88 -10.33 11.96
N ASN A 174 -20.39 -9.23 11.38
CA ASN A 174 -19.17 -8.54 11.85
C ASN A 174 -19.39 -7.94 13.26
N LEU A 175 -20.52 -7.27 13.48
CA LEU A 175 -20.87 -6.74 14.80
C LEU A 175 -21.07 -7.86 15.82
N GLY A 176 -21.76 -8.93 15.44
CA GLY A 176 -21.96 -10.11 16.27
C GLY A 176 -20.64 -10.77 16.66
N ALA A 177 -19.73 -10.93 15.73
CA ALA A 177 -18.39 -11.48 15.99
C ALA A 177 -17.61 -10.61 16.99
N LEU A 178 -17.69 -9.29 16.86
CA LEU A 178 -17.05 -8.36 17.80
C LEU A 178 -17.67 -8.45 19.21
N VAL A 179 -18.99 -8.50 19.30
CA VAL A 179 -19.70 -8.66 20.61
C VAL A 179 -19.33 -10.00 21.26
N VAL A 180 -19.30 -11.08 20.47
CA VAL A 180 -18.87 -12.42 20.94
C VAL A 180 -17.41 -12.36 21.41
N PHE A 181 -16.53 -11.69 20.67
CA PHE A 181 -15.13 -11.52 21.07
C PHE A 181 -15.01 -10.82 22.42
N VAL A 182 -15.70 -9.69 22.63
CA VAL A 182 -15.69 -8.97 23.91
C VAL A 182 -16.21 -9.85 25.04
N GLY A 183 -17.32 -10.56 24.83
CA GLY A 183 -17.90 -11.50 25.82
C GLY A 183 -16.91 -12.64 26.16
N LEU A 184 -16.28 -13.23 25.17
CA LEU A 184 -15.29 -14.29 25.37
C LEU A 184 -14.04 -13.77 26.08
N THR A 185 -13.61 -12.51 25.80
CA THR A 185 -12.48 -11.88 26.50
C THR A 185 -12.78 -11.75 28.01
N VAL A 186 -13.92 -11.20 28.36
CA VAL A 186 -14.36 -11.05 29.78
C VAL A 186 -14.42 -12.43 30.43
N TRP A 187 -15.03 -13.42 29.78
CA TRP A 187 -15.12 -14.76 30.31
C TRP A 187 -13.74 -15.41 30.50
N PHE A 188 -12.82 -15.27 29.54
CA PHE A 188 -11.48 -15.82 29.63
C PHE A 188 -10.65 -15.19 30.76
N VAL A 189 -10.79 -13.88 30.98
CA VAL A 189 -10.10 -13.19 32.09
C VAL A 189 -10.56 -13.74 33.46
N ILE A 190 -11.84 -14.09 33.59
CA ILE A 190 -12.42 -14.62 34.85
C ILE A 190 -12.07 -16.12 35.01
N THR A 191 -12.21 -16.88 33.93
CA THR A 191 -12.00 -18.35 33.94
C THR A 191 -11.20 -18.77 32.71
N PRO A 192 -9.86 -18.65 32.77
CA PRO A 192 -9.01 -19.00 31.65
C PRO A 192 -9.08 -20.50 31.38
N THR A 193 -9.57 -20.87 30.21
CA THR A 193 -9.64 -22.26 29.77
C THR A 193 -9.12 -22.42 28.34
N LEU A 194 -8.50 -23.56 28.08
CA LEU A 194 -8.00 -23.89 26.74
C LEU A 194 -9.12 -23.85 25.70
N GLY A 195 -10.33 -24.26 26.06
CA GLY A 195 -11.49 -24.24 25.16
C GLY A 195 -11.85 -22.82 24.69
N LEU A 196 -11.78 -21.82 25.57
CA LEU A 196 -12.02 -20.41 25.21
C LEU A 196 -10.91 -19.87 24.31
N LEU A 197 -9.66 -20.24 24.55
CA LEU A 197 -8.53 -19.83 23.70
C LEU A 197 -8.65 -20.42 22.31
N ILE A 198 -9.04 -21.69 22.19
CA ILE A 198 -9.35 -22.30 20.88
C ILE A 198 -10.51 -21.58 20.22
N ALA A 199 -11.60 -21.30 20.95
CA ALA A 199 -12.77 -20.65 20.40
C ALA A 199 -12.45 -19.25 19.83
N VAL A 200 -11.69 -18.43 20.56
CA VAL A 200 -11.30 -17.10 20.05
C VAL A 200 -10.33 -17.22 18.86
N THR A 201 -9.42 -18.17 18.87
CA THR A 201 -8.51 -18.39 17.74
C THR A 201 -9.29 -18.71 16.47
N VAL A 202 -10.25 -19.66 16.56
CA VAL A 202 -11.09 -20.03 15.40
C VAL A 202 -11.96 -18.86 14.95
N LEU A 203 -12.62 -18.18 15.90
CA LEU A 203 -13.44 -17.00 15.60
C LEU A 203 -12.63 -15.94 14.87
N ALA A 204 -11.44 -15.61 15.37
CA ALA A 204 -10.56 -14.60 14.80
C ALA A 204 -10.03 -14.98 13.42
N LEU A 205 -9.67 -16.24 13.18
CA LEU A 205 -9.27 -16.75 11.87
C LEU A 205 -10.40 -16.60 10.85
N LEU A 206 -11.63 -16.98 11.20
CA LEU A 206 -12.80 -16.85 10.34
C LEU A 206 -13.16 -15.38 10.08
N LEU A 207 -13.06 -14.55 11.12
CA LEU A 207 -13.35 -13.11 10.99
C LEU A 207 -12.33 -12.43 10.08
N GLY A 208 -11.02 -12.68 10.23
CA GLY A 208 -9.99 -12.11 9.38
C GLY A 208 -10.15 -12.50 7.91
N LEU A 209 -10.49 -13.77 7.65
CA LEU A 209 -10.83 -14.26 6.32
C LEU A 209 -12.03 -13.47 5.75
N HIS A 210 -13.12 -13.37 6.51
CA HIS A 210 -14.35 -12.73 6.06
C HIS A 210 -14.16 -11.22 5.82
N LEU A 211 -13.52 -10.50 6.75
CA LEU A 211 -13.30 -9.05 6.65
C LEU A 211 -12.59 -8.68 5.34
N VAL A 212 -11.45 -9.32 5.05
CA VAL A 212 -10.66 -8.98 3.86
C VAL A 212 -11.27 -9.56 2.57
N ALA A 213 -11.94 -10.73 2.64
CA ALA A 213 -12.64 -11.26 1.48
C ALA A 213 -13.79 -10.37 1.02
N SER A 214 -14.45 -9.67 1.96
CA SER A 214 -15.57 -8.76 1.70
C SER A 214 -15.18 -7.44 1.04
N ILE A 215 -13.88 -7.11 0.98
CA ILE A 215 -13.37 -5.85 0.42
C ILE A 215 -13.01 -6.06 -1.05
N GLY A 216 -13.40 -5.11 -1.90
CA GLY A 216 -13.11 -5.14 -3.33
C GLY A 216 -11.65 -4.83 -3.67
N GLY A 217 -11.27 -5.14 -4.91
CA GLY A 217 -9.90 -4.91 -5.40
C GLY A 217 -9.48 -3.45 -5.40
N GLY A 218 -10.38 -2.53 -5.73
CA GLY A 218 -10.10 -1.10 -5.73
C GLY A 218 -9.66 -0.57 -4.37
N ASP A 219 -10.19 -1.14 -3.28
CA ASP A 219 -9.89 -0.73 -1.91
C ASP A 219 -8.65 -1.46 -1.32
N MET A 220 -7.98 -2.35 -2.09
CA MET A 220 -6.82 -3.11 -1.61
C MET A 220 -5.65 -2.26 -1.09
N PRO A 221 -5.33 -1.09 -1.63
CA PRO A 221 -4.29 -0.24 -1.06
C PRO A 221 -4.58 0.15 0.40
N VAL A 222 -5.84 0.48 0.72
CA VAL A 222 -6.27 0.77 2.10
C VAL A 222 -6.16 -0.46 2.98
N VAL A 223 -6.55 -1.65 2.45
CA VAL A 223 -6.45 -2.91 3.17
C VAL A 223 -5.02 -3.25 3.55
N VAL A 224 -4.06 -3.09 2.64
CA VAL A 224 -2.64 -3.34 2.93
C VAL A 224 -2.13 -2.42 4.03
N SER A 225 -2.50 -1.14 4.00
CA SER A 225 -2.14 -0.19 5.06
C SER A 225 -2.80 -0.55 6.40
N MET A 226 -4.05 -1.00 6.38
CA MET A 226 -4.77 -1.44 7.58
C MET A 226 -4.19 -2.73 8.16
N LEU A 227 -3.77 -3.69 7.33
CA LEU A 227 -3.07 -4.90 7.77
C LEU A 227 -1.71 -4.56 8.38
N ASN A 228 -1.03 -3.51 7.87
CA ASN A 228 0.17 -2.97 8.51
C ASN A 228 -0.13 -2.47 9.92
N SER A 229 -1.25 -1.75 10.11
CA SER A 229 -1.71 -1.32 11.42
C SER A 229 -1.99 -2.52 12.35
N TYR A 230 -2.72 -3.52 11.87
CA TYR A 230 -3.03 -4.72 12.67
C TYR A 230 -1.78 -5.50 13.06
N SER A 231 -0.82 -5.64 12.14
CA SER A 231 0.47 -6.28 12.45
C SER A 231 1.28 -5.48 13.49
N GLY A 232 1.21 -4.15 13.44
CA GLY A 232 1.81 -3.28 14.46
C GLY A 232 1.18 -3.50 15.84
N TRP A 233 -0.15 -3.52 15.94
CA TRP A 233 -0.86 -3.81 17.19
C TRP A 233 -0.60 -5.24 17.69
N ALA A 234 -0.51 -6.23 16.77
CA ALA A 234 -0.13 -7.60 17.12
C ALA A 234 1.29 -7.67 17.69
N ALA A 235 2.24 -6.93 17.13
CA ALA A 235 3.59 -6.82 17.65
C ALA A 235 3.62 -6.13 19.02
N ALA A 236 2.86 -5.05 19.23
CA ALA A 236 2.74 -4.41 20.53
C ALA A 236 2.18 -5.34 21.60
N ALA A 237 1.10 -6.08 21.29
CA ALA A 237 0.53 -7.09 22.19
C ALA A 237 1.55 -8.19 22.51
N SER A 238 2.31 -8.65 21.53
CA SER A 238 3.41 -9.59 21.75
C SER A 238 4.51 -9.01 22.65
N GLY A 239 4.75 -7.70 22.54
CA GLY A 239 5.71 -6.96 23.38
C GLY A 239 5.33 -6.99 24.87
N PHE A 240 4.04 -6.82 25.18
CA PHE A 240 3.53 -6.95 26.55
C PHE A 240 3.74 -8.39 27.08
N LEU A 241 3.36 -9.40 26.28
CA LEU A 241 3.51 -10.81 26.66
C LEU A 241 4.96 -11.25 26.86
N LEU A 242 5.91 -10.63 26.15
CA LEU A 242 7.34 -10.94 26.20
C LEU A 242 8.14 -10.01 27.11
N ASP A 243 7.50 -9.06 27.78
CA ASP A 243 8.14 -8.00 28.58
C ASP A 243 9.25 -7.29 27.77
N ASN A 244 8.91 -6.87 26.55
CA ASN A 244 9.83 -6.24 25.60
C ASN A 244 9.36 -4.84 25.20
N ASP A 245 9.92 -3.83 25.87
CA ASP A 245 9.57 -2.42 25.65
C ASP A 245 9.78 -1.96 24.21
N LEU A 246 10.84 -2.43 23.55
CA LEU A 246 11.10 -2.05 22.17
C LEU A 246 9.98 -2.54 21.23
N LEU A 247 9.53 -3.77 21.45
CA LEU A 247 8.46 -4.35 20.62
C LEU A 247 7.12 -3.64 20.88
N ILE A 248 6.87 -3.21 22.13
CA ILE A 248 5.70 -2.38 22.47
C ILE A 248 5.77 -1.04 21.72
N VAL A 249 6.87 -0.31 21.84
CA VAL A 249 7.04 1.02 21.23
C VAL A 249 7.00 0.94 19.71
N THR A 250 7.75 0.02 19.11
CA THR A 250 7.79 -0.11 17.64
C THR A 250 6.47 -0.62 17.08
N GLY A 251 5.82 -1.56 17.77
CA GLY A 251 4.49 -2.04 17.42
C GLY A 251 3.43 -0.94 17.47
N ALA A 252 3.45 -0.12 18.52
CA ALA A 252 2.56 1.04 18.64
C ALA A 252 2.80 2.10 17.55
N LEU A 253 4.06 2.39 17.22
CA LEU A 253 4.43 3.30 16.12
C LEU A 253 3.91 2.80 14.77
N VAL A 254 4.18 1.54 14.44
CA VAL A 254 3.74 0.93 13.17
C VAL A 254 2.21 0.84 13.13
N GLY A 255 1.59 0.43 14.23
CA GLY A 255 0.13 0.34 14.36
C GLY A 255 -0.55 1.68 14.14
N SER A 256 -0.07 2.71 14.81
CA SER A 256 -0.62 4.08 14.69
C SER A 256 -0.38 4.68 13.32
N SER A 257 0.83 4.55 12.76
CA SER A 257 1.14 5.09 11.43
C SER A 257 0.34 4.40 10.33
N GLY A 258 0.16 3.07 10.41
CA GLY A 258 -0.69 2.32 9.48
C GLY A 258 -2.16 2.72 9.56
N ALA A 259 -2.70 2.95 10.77
CA ALA A 259 -4.06 3.43 10.95
C ALA A 259 -4.26 4.84 10.36
N PHE A 260 -3.32 5.75 10.63
CA PHE A 260 -3.36 7.11 10.10
C PHE A 260 -3.26 7.14 8.57
N LEU A 261 -2.36 6.34 8.01
CA LEU A 261 -2.23 6.20 6.56
C LEU A 261 -3.50 5.64 5.92
N SER A 262 -4.11 4.61 6.55
CA SER A 262 -5.40 4.06 6.08
C SER A 262 -6.52 5.11 6.13
N TYR A 263 -6.54 5.95 7.16
CA TYR A 263 -7.50 7.04 7.27
C TYR A 263 -7.36 8.07 6.14
N ILE A 264 -6.12 8.53 5.86
CA ILE A 264 -5.86 9.47 4.75
C ILE A 264 -6.27 8.84 3.41
N MET A 265 -5.94 7.56 3.19
CA MET A 265 -6.31 6.87 1.95
C MET A 265 -7.82 6.71 1.82
N CYS A 266 -8.54 6.44 2.92
CA CYS A 266 -10.00 6.41 2.90
C CYS A 266 -10.58 7.77 2.51
N GLN A 267 -10.03 8.87 3.03
CA GLN A 267 -10.44 10.21 2.62
C GLN A 267 -10.19 10.46 1.12
N ALA A 268 -8.99 10.09 0.63
CA ALA A 268 -8.64 10.23 -0.79
C ALA A 268 -9.52 9.38 -1.73
N MET A 269 -10.23 8.38 -1.20
CA MET A 269 -11.16 7.52 -1.94
C MET A 269 -12.63 7.85 -1.66
N ASN A 270 -12.91 8.89 -0.90
CA ASN A 270 -14.26 9.22 -0.38
C ASN A 270 -14.93 8.03 0.31
N ARG A 271 -14.16 7.26 1.10
CA ARG A 271 -14.64 6.11 1.85
C ARG A 271 -14.64 6.38 3.35
N SER A 272 -15.65 5.90 4.04
CA SER A 272 -15.64 5.91 5.49
C SER A 272 -14.58 4.93 6.03
N PHE A 273 -13.67 5.43 6.86
CA PHE A 273 -12.65 4.60 7.51
C PHE A 273 -13.27 3.43 8.31
N LEU A 274 -14.38 3.69 9.03
CA LEU A 274 -15.09 2.65 9.76
C LEU A 274 -15.71 1.60 8.83
N SER A 275 -16.21 2.01 7.66
CA SER A 275 -16.77 1.05 6.71
C SER A 275 -15.71 0.09 6.15
N VAL A 276 -14.49 0.57 5.91
CA VAL A 276 -13.40 -0.28 5.42
C VAL A 276 -12.92 -1.23 6.51
N ILE A 277 -12.71 -0.75 7.76
CA ILE A 277 -12.32 -1.61 8.90
C ILE A 277 -13.35 -2.71 9.15
N ALA A 278 -14.63 -2.38 9.04
CA ALA A 278 -15.72 -3.32 9.24
C ALA A 278 -16.03 -4.23 8.02
N GLY A 279 -15.07 -4.37 7.09
CA GLY A 279 -15.22 -5.25 5.92
C GLY A 279 -16.24 -4.75 4.89
N GLY A 280 -16.28 -3.44 4.65
CA GLY A 280 -17.21 -2.83 3.70
C GLY A 280 -18.60 -2.55 4.28
N PHE A 281 -18.67 -2.31 5.58
CA PHE A 281 -19.92 -1.93 6.26
C PHE A 281 -20.54 -0.69 5.60
N GLY A 282 -21.82 -0.81 5.16
CA GLY A 282 -22.56 0.28 4.52
C GLY A 282 -22.22 0.55 3.05
N ILE A 283 -21.32 -0.21 2.44
CA ILE A 283 -21.09 -0.15 0.99
C ILE A 283 -22.11 -1.07 0.32
N GLU A 284 -23.02 -0.49 -0.45
CA GLU A 284 -23.92 -1.27 -1.30
C GLU A 284 -23.12 -1.97 -2.40
N ALA A 285 -23.54 -3.18 -2.77
CA ALA A 285 -22.96 -3.86 -3.93
C ALA A 285 -23.21 -2.97 -5.16
N PRO A 286 -22.21 -2.79 -6.04
CA PRO A 286 -22.41 -1.99 -7.24
C PRO A 286 -23.60 -2.57 -8.01
N THR A 287 -24.63 -1.78 -8.19
CA THR A 287 -25.67 -2.04 -9.19
C THR A 287 -24.96 -2.08 -10.53
N LYS A 288 -25.22 -3.11 -11.34
CA LYS A 288 -24.79 -3.09 -12.73
C LYS A 288 -25.45 -1.85 -13.35
N GLY A 289 -24.67 -0.78 -13.52
CA GLY A 289 -25.07 0.34 -14.33
C GLY A 289 -25.32 -0.17 -15.74
N ASP A 290 -26.27 0.44 -16.45
CA ASP A 290 -26.47 0.20 -17.86
C ASP A 290 -25.13 0.40 -18.57
N GLU A 291 -24.80 -0.53 -19.49
CA GLU A 291 -23.60 -0.42 -20.29
C GLU A 291 -23.70 0.86 -21.13
N GLU A 292 -22.96 1.90 -20.76
CA GLU A 292 -22.80 3.06 -21.63
C GLU A 292 -22.08 2.58 -22.90
N THR A 293 -22.85 2.42 -23.96
CA THR A 293 -22.36 2.14 -25.31
C THR A 293 -22.19 3.46 -26.04
N GLY A 294 -21.00 4.06 -25.93
CA GLY A 294 -20.60 5.21 -26.73
C GLY A 294 -19.66 4.80 -27.87
N GLU A 295 -19.56 5.61 -28.91
CA GLU A 295 -18.47 5.48 -29.87
C GLU A 295 -17.17 6.02 -29.25
N TYR A 296 -16.07 5.30 -29.45
CA TYR A 296 -14.75 5.75 -29.02
C TYR A 296 -13.87 5.99 -30.26
N HIS A 297 -12.93 6.90 -30.13
CA HIS A 297 -11.99 7.23 -31.20
C HIS A 297 -10.65 6.54 -30.97
N GLU A 298 -10.17 5.82 -31.98
CA GLU A 298 -8.84 5.21 -31.93
C GLU A 298 -7.79 6.17 -32.46
N ILE A 299 -6.56 6.07 -31.93
CA ILE A 299 -5.38 6.78 -32.41
C ILE A 299 -4.21 5.81 -32.53
N THR A 300 -3.31 6.09 -33.50
CA THR A 300 -2.07 5.32 -33.66
C THR A 300 -0.90 5.92 -32.89
N ALA A 301 0.17 5.16 -32.66
CA ALA A 301 1.37 5.67 -32.03
C ALA A 301 2.03 6.80 -32.87
N THR A 302 1.93 6.71 -34.22
CA THR A 302 2.44 7.73 -35.13
C THR A 302 1.67 9.03 -35.00
N ASP A 303 0.33 8.98 -34.99
CA ASP A 303 -0.49 10.18 -34.82
C ASP A 303 -0.31 10.79 -33.43
N THR A 304 -0.16 9.93 -32.41
CA THR A 304 0.17 10.37 -31.05
C THR A 304 1.51 11.10 -31.00
N ALA A 305 2.53 10.59 -31.69
CA ALA A 305 3.84 11.24 -31.75
C ALA A 305 3.75 12.62 -32.46
N GLN A 306 2.90 12.75 -33.47
CA GLN A 306 2.66 14.03 -34.14
C GLN A 306 1.98 15.03 -33.22
N LEU A 307 0.89 14.62 -32.53
CA LEU A 307 0.19 15.45 -31.54
C LEU A 307 1.16 15.93 -30.44
N LEU A 308 2.00 15.04 -29.94
CA LEU A 308 2.99 15.38 -28.92
C LEU A 308 4.09 16.32 -29.45
N ALA A 309 4.49 16.21 -30.72
CA ALA A 309 5.48 17.10 -31.31
C ALA A 309 4.96 18.53 -31.44
N ASP A 310 3.65 18.71 -31.65
CA ASP A 310 2.99 19.99 -31.81
C ASP A 310 2.47 20.58 -30.47
N ALA A 311 2.52 19.80 -29.37
CA ALA A 311 2.06 20.19 -28.07
C ALA A 311 2.96 21.22 -27.39
N ARG A 312 2.38 22.12 -26.62
CA ARG A 312 3.10 23.08 -25.75
C ARG A 312 3.34 22.50 -24.37
N SER A 313 2.37 21.75 -23.86
CA SER A 313 2.39 21.15 -22.54
C SER A 313 1.82 19.73 -22.58
N VAL A 314 2.40 18.84 -21.79
CA VAL A 314 1.99 17.44 -21.66
C VAL A 314 1.90 17.06 -20.19
N ILE A 315 0.79 16.50 -19.75
CA ILE A 315 0.66 15.88 -18.44
C ILE A 315 0.54 14.37 -18.61
N ILE A 316 1.35 13.61 -17.87
CA ILE A 316 1.32 12.16 -17.85
C ILE A 316 0.67 11.72 -16.54
N THR A 317 -0.43 10.96 -16.63
CA THR A 317 -1.14 10.42 -15.46
C THR A 317 -0.92 8.89 -15.37
N PRO A 318 0.09 8.46 -14.58
CA PRO A 318 0.42 7.05 -14.47
C PRO A 318 -0.53 6.32 -13.53
N GLY A 319 -0.82 5.07 -13.85
CA GLY A 319 -1.57 4.15 -13.00
C GLY A 319 -0.89 2.79 -12.88
N PHE A 320 -1.55 1.86 -12.18
CA PHE A 320 -1.00 0.53 -11.95
C PHE A 320 -0.71 -0.26 -13.25
N GLY A 321 -1.47 -0.01 -14.32
CA GLY A 321 -1.23 -0.63 -15.62
C GLY A 321 0.15 -0.29 -16.19
N MET A 322 0.67 0.92 -15.97
CA MET A 322 2.03 1.30 -16.35
C MET A 322 3.08 0.42 -15.64
N ALA A 323 2.89 0.16 -14.34
CA ALA A 323 3.75 -0.70 -13.56
C ALA A 323 3.71 -2.15 -14.05
N VAL A 324 2.53 -2.68 -14.36
CA VAL A 324 2.34 -4.05 -14.86
C VAL A 324 3.02 -4.24 -16.21
N ALA A 325 2.95 -3.25 -17.09
CA ALA A 325 3.62 -3.26 -18.38
C ALA A 325 5.11 -2.96 -18.30
N GLN A 326 5.64 -2.60 -17.11
CA GLN A 326 7.01 -2.11 -16.91
C GLN A 326 7.35 -0.91 -17.82
N ALA A 327 6.34 -0.06 -18.07
CA ALA A 327 6.45 1.07 -18.98
C ALA A 327 7.09 2.32 -18.35
N GLN A 328 7.44 2.30 -17.05
CA GLN A 328 8.04 3.45 -16.37
C GLN A 328 9.33 3.93 -17.01
N TYR A 329 10.15 3.03 -17.56
CA TYR A 329 11.41 3.39 -18.22
C TYR A 329 11.19 4.08 -19.58
N PRO A 330 10.40 3.52 -20.52
CA PRO A 330 10.11 4.23 -21.78
C PRO A 330 9.29 5.51 -21.55
N VAL A 331 8.45 5.58 -20.51
CA VAL A 331 7.72 6.81 -20.14
C VAL A 331 8.70 7.89 -19.63
N ALA A 332 9.69 7.52 -18.83
CA ALA A 332 10.74 8.45 -18.42
C ALA A 332 11.56 8.95 -19.63
N GLU A 333 11.87 8.08 -20.59
CA GLU A 333 12.54 8.46 -21.84
C GLU A 333 11.67 9.37 -22.69
N LEU A 334 10.37 9.09 -22.83
CA LEU A 334 9.41 9.96 -23.51
C LEU A 334 9.40 11.37 -22.89
N ALA A 335 9.30 11.47 -21.57
CA ALA A 335 9.34 12.75 -20.87
C ALA A 335 10.65 13.51 -21.13
N ARG A 336 11.79 12.80 -21.15
CA ARG A 336 13.08 13.38 -21.46
C ARG A 336 13.16 13.92 -22.91
N VAL A 337 12.63 13.17 -23.87
CA VAL A 337 12.61 13.54 -25.28
C VAL A 337 11.72 14.77 -25.52
N LEU A 338 10.55 14.81 -24.90
CA LEU A 338 9.62 15.96 -25.01
C LEU A 338 10.23 17.23 -24.38
N ARG A 339 10.80 17.12 -23.19
CA ARG A 339 11.49 18.25 -22.53
C ARG A 339 12.69 18.75 -23.34
N ALA A 340 13.43 17.88 -23.98
CA ALA A 340 14.56 18.26 -24.87
C ALA A 340 14.08 19.04 -26.10
N ARG A 341 12.81 18.91 -26.49
CA ARG A 341 12.14 19.69 -27.55
C ARG A 341 11.55 21.02 -27.06
N GLY A 342 11.67 21.34 -25.77
CA GLY A 342 11.13 22.55 -25.17
C GLY A 342 9.65 22.44 -24.78
N ILE A 343 9.09 21.22 -24.79
CA ILE A 343 7.72 20.95 -24.35
C ILE A 343 7.71 20.86 -22.82
N GLU A 344 6.76 21.53 -22.18
CA GLU A 344 6.55 21.43 -20.74
C GLU A 344 5.95 20.06 -20.39
N VAL A 345 6.58 19.32 -19.49
CA VAL A 345 6.12 17.97 -19.13
C VAL A 345 6.00 17.82 -17.62
N HIS A 346 4.82 17.42 -17.14
CA HIS A 346 4.55 17.09 -15.75
C HIS A 346 3.92 15.69 -15.61
N PHE A 347 4.08 15.12 -14.42
CA PHE A 347 3.38 13.90 -14.01
C PHE A 347 2.33 14.26 -12.96
N GLY A 348 1.08 13.88 -13.20
CA GLY A 348 -0.02 14.03 -12.25
C GLY A 348 -0.25 12.74 -11.47
N ILE A 349 0.04 12.74 -10.17
CA ILE A 349 -0.05 11.54 -9.33
C ILE A 349 -1.28 11.59 -8.43
N HIS A 350 -2.16 10.63 -8.62
CA HIS A 350 -3.29 10.45 -7.71
C HIS A 350 -2.82 9.74 -6.41
N PRO A 351 -3.31 10.14 -5.22
CA PRO A 351 -2.88 9.57 -3.92
C PRO A 351 -3.02 8.06 -3.81
N VAL A 352 -4.02 7.47 -4.48
CA VAL A 352 -4.28 6.02 -4.47
C VAL A 352 -3.90 5.33 -5.79
N ALA A 353 -3.15 6.01 -6.68
CA ALA A 353 -2.65 5.37 -7.89
C ALA A 353 -1.68 4.22 -7.54
N GLY A 354 -1.99 3.04 -8.05
CA GLY A 354 -1.19 1.85 -7.75
C GLY A 354 -1.88 0.87 -6.78
N ARG A 355 -1.07 0.15 -6.00
CA ARG A 355 -1.52 -0.84 -5.00
C ARG A 355 -0.88 -0.64 -3.62
N LEU A 356 -0.06 0.38 -3.49
CA LEU A 356 0.56 0.84 -2.25
C LEU A 356 0.59 2.37 -2.26
N PRO A 357 0.59 3.01 -1.08
CA PRO A 357 0.84 4.45 -0.99
C PRO A 357 2.17 4.84 -1.64
N GLY A 358 2.16 5.88 -2.46
CA GLY A 358 3.36 6.35 -3.15
C GLY A 358 3.92 5.42 -4.23
N HIS A 359 3.16 4.39 -4.65
CA HIS A 359 3.62 3.40 -5.62
C HIS A 359 4.15 4.03 -6.91
N MET A 360 3.42 5.01 -7.46
CA MET A 360 3.83 5.69 -8.70
C MET A 360 5.07 6.54 -8.49
N ASN A 361 5.18 7.24 -7.37
CA ASN A 361 6.36 8.05 -7.05
C ASN A 361 7.64 7.19 -7.00
N VAL A 362 7.56 6.00 -6.38
CA VAL A 362 8.70 5.08 -6.30
C VAL A 362 9.09 4.55 -7.68
N LEU A 363 8.11 4.19 -8.54
CA LEU A 363 8.38 3.73 -9.90
C LEU A 363 9.03 4.80 -10.78
N LEU A 364 8.55 6.04 -10.67
CA LEU A 364 9.13 7.18 -11.40
C LEU A 364 10.53 7.51 -10.89
N ALA A 365 10.77 7.41 -9.58
CA ALA A 365 12.11 7.56 -9.00
C ALA A 365 13.07 6.45 -9.44
N GLU A 366 12.61 5.20 -9.55
CA GLU A 366 13.36 4.07 -10.10
C GLU A 366 13.76 4.33 -11.56
N ALA A 367 12.85 4.89 -12.37
CA ALA A 367 13.08 5.29 -13.74
C ALA A 367 13.87 6.61 -13.87
N LYS A 368 14.32 7.21 -12.75
CA LYS A 368 15.10 8.45 -12.69
C LYS A 368 14.39 9.67 -13.29
N VAL A 369 13.07 9.72 -13.18
CA VAL A 369 12.31 10.92 -13.50
C VAL A 369 12.67 12.02 -12.50
N PRO A 370 12.99 13.25 -12.97
CA PRO A 370 13.24 14.38 -12.06
C PRO A 370 12.04 14.64 -11.15
N TYR A 371 12.31 14.87 -9.88
CA TYR A 371 11.25 15.00 -8.87
C TYR A 371 10.43 16.29 -9.01
N ASP A 372 11.04 17.34 -9.53
CA ASP A 372 10.46 18.66 -9.76
C ASP A 372 9.28 18.65 -10.74
N ILE A 373 9.16 17.63 -11.57
CA ILE A 373 8.05 17.46 -12.54
C ILE A 373 6.99 16.44 -12.08
N VAL A 374 7.13 15.88 -10.87
CA VAL A 374 6.19 14.90 -10.32
C VAL A 374 5.31 15.58 -9.28
N LEU A 375 4.10 15.94 -9.68
CA LEU A 375 3.16 16.73 -8.90
C LEU A 375 2.04 15.84 -8.35
N SER A 376 1.56 16.20 -7.16
CA SER A 376 0.37 15.59 -6.58
C SER A 376 -0.90 16.04 -7.32
N MET A 377 -1.99 15.31 -7.13
CA MET A 377 -3.29 15.64 -7.71
C MET A 377 -3.74 17.07 -7.34
N ASP A 378 -3.53 17.48 -6.09
CA ASP A 378 -3.95 18.79 -5.60
C ASP A 378 -3.12 19.93 -6.22
N GLU A 379 -1.88 19.67 -6.61
CA GLU A 379 -1.00 20.64 -7.26
C GLU A 379 -1.27 20.77 -8.76
N ILE A 380 -1.72 19.69 -9.43
CA ILE A 380 -1.80 19.65 -10.90
C ILE A 380 -3.22 19.78 -11.46
N ASN A 381 -4.26 19.60 -10.62
CA ASN A 381 -5.63 19.51 -11.12
C ASN A 381 -6.12 20.79 -11.79
N ASP A 382 -5.61 21.94 -11.37
CA ASP A 382 -5.96 23.24 -11.93
C ASP A 382 -5.22 23.55 -13.26
N ASP A 383 -4.23 22.73 -13.63
CA ASP A 383 -3.43 22.90 -14.86
C ASP A 383 -4.04 22.17 -16.07
N PHE A 384 -4.96 21.21 -15.87
CA PHE A 384 -5.56 20.46 -16.98
C PHE A 384 -6.24 21.34 -18.03
N PRO A 385 -7.03 22.39 -17.70
CA PRO A 385 -7.67 23.24 -18.71
C PRO A 385 -6.71 23.97 -19.65
N GLY A 386 -5.44 24.14 -19.24
CA GLY A 386 -4.38 24.75 -20.06
C GLY A 386 -3.44 23.77 -20.75
N THR A 387 -3.69 22.47 -20.60
CA THR A 387 -2.81 21.40 -21.08
C THR A 387 -3.17 20.95 -22.48
N SER A 388 -2.18 20.96 -23.38
CA SER A 388 -2.38 20.55 -24.77
C SER A 388 -2.70 19.07 -24.90
N VAL A 389 -1.95 18.19 -24.23
CA VAL A 389 -2.13 16.73 -24.33
C VAL A 389 -1.96 16.08 -22.97
N VAL A 390 -2.89 15.20 -22.61
CA VAL A 390 -2.77 14.32 -21.45
C VAL A 390 -2.57 12.88 -21.88
N LEU A 391 -1.57 12.21 -21.31
CA LEU A 391 -1.34 10.78 -21.51
C LEU A 391 -1.79 10.01 -20.28
N VAL A 392 -2.85 9.23 -20.40
CA VAL A 392 -3.35 8.34 -19.35
C VAL A 392 -2.73 6.96 -19.53
N ILE A 393 -1.75 6.61 -18.71
CA ILE A 393 -0.97 5.37 -18.88
C ILE A 393 -1.25 4.40 -17.74
N GLY A 394 -2.17 3.46 -17.98
CA GLY A 394 -2.50 2.42 -17.01
C GLY A 394 -3.32 2.88 -15.80
N ALA A 395 -3.93 4.07 -15.84
CA ALA A 395 -4.92 4.56 -14.91
C ALA A 395 -6.34 4.27 -15.45
N ASN A 396 -7.32 4.14 -14.56
CA ASN A 396 -8.74 4.01 -14.90
C ASN A 396 -9.61 4.80 -13.92
N ASP A 397 -9.75 4.33 -12.69
CA ASP A 397 -10.68 4.91 -11.72
C ASP A 397 -10.23 6.30 -11.25
N THR A 398 -8.93 6.55 -11.20
CA THR A 398 -8.31 7.81 -10.77
C THR A 398 -8.46 8.96 -11.78
N VAL A 399 -8.95 8.67 -12.99
CA VAL A 399 -9.22 9.62 -14.08
C VAL A 399 -10.66 9.50 -14.59
N ASN A 400 -11.57 8.95 -13.78
CA ASN A 400 -12.92 8.61 -14.19
C ASN A 400 -13.91 9.74 -13.86
N PRO A 401 -14.53 10.39 -14.86
CA PRO A 401 -15.52 11.44 -14.65
C PRO A 401 -16.74 11.00 -13.83
N ALA A 402 -17.12 9.71 -13.87
CA ALA A 402 -18.25 9.20 -13.10
C ALA A 402 -18.10 9.42 -11.58
N ALA A 403 -16.88 9.60 -11.10
CA ALA A 403 -16.64 9.96 -9.70
C ALA A 403 -17.23 11.33 -9.32
N ALA A 404 -17.25 12.27 -10.25
CA ALA A 404 -17.77 13.62 -10.05
C ALA A 404 -19.19 13.80 -10.59
N GLU A 405 -19.55 13.07 -11.66
CA GLU A 405 -20.76 13.32 -12.45
C GLU A 405 -21.90 12.34 -12.16
N ASP A 406 -21.60 11.12 -11.69
CA ASP A 406 -22.60 10.10 -11.39
C ASP A 406 -22.70 9.79 -9.89
N PRO A 407 -23.74 10.30 -9.18
CA PRO A 407 -23.96 9.99 -7.78
C PRO A 407 -24.24 8.50 -7.48
N GLY A 408 -24.64 7.73 -8.49
CA GLY A 408 -24.89 6.28 -8.38
C GLY A 408 -23.64 5.43 -8.59
N SER A 409 -22.53 6.04 -9.02
CA SER A 409 -21.29 5.32 -9.25
C SER A 409 -20.67 4.77 -7.95
N PRO A 410 -20.10 3.57 -7.99
CA PRO A 410 -19.36 3.02 -6.83
C PRO A 410 -18.19 3.91 -6.37
N ILE A 411 -17.71 4.81 -7.23
CA ILE A 411 -16.63 5.76 -6.95
C ILE A 411 -17.11 7.19 -6.76
N ALA A 412 -18.43 7.41 -6.64
CA ALA A 412 -19.01 8.73 -6.46
C ALA A 412 -18.35 9.54 -5.34
N GLY A 413 -18.03 10.81 -5.61
CA GLY A 413 -17.38 11.72 -4.68
C GLY A 413 -15.89 11.46 -4.43
N MET A 414 -15.27 10.46 -5.09
CA MET A 414 -13.83 10.28 -5.05
C MET A 414 -13.17 11.46 -5.79
N PRO A 415 -12.21 12.16 -5.17
CA PRO A 415 -11.38 13.11 -5.89
C PRO A 415 -10.65 12.40 -7.04
N VAL A 416 -10.60 13.00 -8.22
CA VAL A 416 -9.98 12.42 -9.42
C VAL A 416 -9.14 13.46 -10.15
N LEU A 417 -8.20 12.99 -10.96
CA LEU A 417 -7.48 13.84 -11.91
C LEU A 417 -8.44 14.20 -13.06
N LYS A 418 -8.70 15.47 -13.24
CA LYS A 418 -9.69 15.98 -14.20
C LYS A 418 -9.14 16.03 -15.63
N VAL A 419 -8.58 14.95 -16.09
CA VAL A 419 -7.88 14.84 -17.39
C VAL A 419 -8.75 15.28 -18.58
N TRP A 420 -10.07 15.16 -18.48
CA TRP A 420 -11.03 15.52 -19.54
C TRP A 420 -11.18 17.02 -19.77
N GLU A 421 -10.58 17.85 -18.91
CA GLU A 421 -10.56 19.31 -19.07
C GLU A 421 -9.44 19.77 -20.02
N ALA A 422 -8.50 18.89 -20.41
CA ALA A 422 -7.43 19.17 -21.35
C ALA A 422 -7.92 19.21 -22.81
N ASP A 423 -7.10 19.79 -23.71
CA ASP A 423 -7.44 19.88 -25.14
C ASP A 423 -7.58 18.48 -25.76
N GLU A 424 -6.61 17.57 -25.54
CA GLU A 424 -6.61 16.17 -26.04
C GLU A 424 -6.17 15.21 -24.93
N VAL A 425 -6.86 14.07 -24.85
CA VAL A 425 -6.58 13.00 -23.87
C VAL A 425 -6.31 11.69 -24.59
N ILE A 426 -5.13 11.11 -24.40
CA ILE A 426 -4.76 9.84 -25.00
C ILE A 426 -4.72 8.76 -23.93
N VAL A 427 -5.60 7.78 -24.04
CA VAL A 427 -5.77 6.70 -23.07
C VAL A 427 -5.14 5.42 -23.57
N PHE A 428 -4.10 4.97 -22.88
CA PHE A 428 -3.44 3.70 -23.17
C PHE A 428 -4.21 2.54 -22.55
N LYS A 429 -4.75 1.65 -23.35
CA LYS A 429 -5.47 0.45 -22.92
C LYS A 429 -5.15 -0.75 -23.79
N ARG A 430 -5.21 -1.95 -23.22
CA ARG A 430 -5.07 -3.19 -24.00
C ARG A 430 -6.38 -3.58 -24.70
N SER A 431 -7.51 -3.22 -24.13
CA SER A 431 -8.87 -3.46 -24.67
C SER A 431 -9.89 -2.62 -23.90
N MET A 432 -11.12 -2.55 -24.38
CA MET A 432 -12.23 -1.84 -23.70
C MET A 432 -12.77 -2.56 -22.44
N ALA A 433 -12.19 -3.70 -22.05
CA ALA A 433 -12.58 -4.37 -20.81
C ALA A 433 -12.49 -3.44 -19.59
N SER A 434 -13.41 -3.59 -18.64
CA SER A 434 -13.46 -2.82 -17.39
C SER A 434 -12.15 -2.97 -16.60
N GLY A 435 -11.79 -1.93 -15.85
CA GLY A 435 -10.61 -1.92 -14.98
C GLY A 435 -10.73 -2.85 -13.77
N TYR A 436 -9.73 -2.79 -12.88
CA TYR A 436 -9.63 -3.65 -11.71
C TYR A 436 -10.78 -3.47 -10.69
N ALA A 437 -11.33 -2.26 -10.58
CA ALA A 437 -12.50 -1.97 -9.75
C ALA A 437 -13.84 -2.38 -10.39
N GLY A 438 -13.85 -2.70 -11.69
CA GLY A 438 -15.06 -3.12 -12.41
C GLY A 438 -16.02 -1.98 -12.73
N VAL A 439 -15.58 -0.72 -12.63
CA VAL A 439 -16.36 0.48 -12.93
C VAL A 439 -16.12 0.89 -14.38
N GLN A 440 -17.17 1.25 -15.08
CA GLN A 440 -17.05 1.83 -16.43
C GLN A 440 -16.51 3.26 -16.34
N ASN A 441 -15.85 3.70 -17.41
CA ASN A 441 -15.23 5.01 -17.44
C ASN A 441 -15.73 5.83 -18.65
N PRO A 442 -16.65 6.80 -18.44
CA PRO A 442 -17.18 7.67 -19.49
C PRO A 442 -16.12 8.48 -20.22
N LEU A 443 -14.92 8.67 -19.62
CA LEU A 443 -13.79 9.34 -20.27
C LEU A 443 -13.51 8.79 -21.68
N PHE A 444 -13.65 7.47 -21.86
CA PHE A 444 -13.27 6.81 -23.12
C PHE A 444 -14.14 7.18 -24.31
N TYR A 445 -15.32 7.75 -24.05
CA TYR A 445 -16.33 8.15 -25.05
C TYR A 445 -16.42 9.68 -25.22
N ARG A 446 -15.52 10.44 -24.56
CA ARG A 446 -15.48 11.91 -24.72
C ARG A 446 -14.88 12.29 -26.07
N ASP A 447 -15.34 13.41 -26.64
CA ASP A 447 -14.91 13.90 -27.96
C ASP A 447 -13.41 14.20 -28.02
N ASN A 448 -12.82 14.64 -26.91
CA ASN A 448 -11.38 14.92 -26.76
C ASN A 448 -10.55 13.72 -26.29
N ALA A 449 -11.17 12.55 -26.11
CA ALA A 449 -10.47 11.33 -25.68
C ALA A 449 -10.23 10.38 -26.85
N ARG A 450 -9.00 9.87 -26.95
CA ARG A 450 -8.59 8.93 -27.98
C ARG A 450 -7.96 7.69 -27.35
N MET A 451 -8.30 6.53 -27.86
CA MET A 451 -7.86 5.24 -27.33
C MET A 451 -6.66 4.74 -28.13
N LEU A 452 -5.53 4.57 -27.45
CA LEU A 452 -4.33 3.95 -28.01
C LEU A 452 -4.24 2.51 -27.50
N PHE A 453 -4.64 1.56 -28.33
CA PHE A 453 -4.67 0.15 -27.95
C PHE A 453 -3.32 -0.53 -28.08
N GLY A 454 -3.00 -1.39 -27.11
CA GLY A 454 -1.82 -2.23 -27.08
C GLY A 454 -1.18 -2.30 -25.70
N ASP A 455 -0.01 -2.94 -25.63
CA ASP A 455 0.79 -2.93 -24.42
C ASP A 455 1.39 -1.53 -24.22
N ALA A 456 1.31 -1.00 -23.00
CA ALA A 456 1.72 0.38 -22.73
C ALA A 456 3.22 0.60 -23.00
N LYS A 457 4.06 -0.40 -22.71
CA LYS A 457 5.49 -0.31 -22.96
C LYS A 457 5.77 -0.20 -24.47
N ASP A 458 5.19 -1.12 -25.25
CA ASP A 458 5.41 -1.16 -26.71
C ASP A 458 4.92 0.13 -27.36
N ARG A 459 3.73 0.62 -26.99
CA ARG A 459 3.17 1.86 -27.55
C ARG A 459 4.02 3.09 -27.20
N VAL A 460 4.52 3.20 -25.97
CA VAL A 460 5.40 4.31 -25.59
C VAL A 460 6.74 4.23 -26.31
N GLU A 461 7.33 3.03 -26.47
CA GLU A 461 8.57 2.85 -27.24
C GLU A 461 8.39 3.24 -28.72
N GLU A 462 7.26 2.88 -29.33
CA GLU A 462 6.91 3.32 -30.70
C GLU A 462 6.80 4.85 -30.80
N ILE A 463 6.10 5.50 -29.85
CA ILE A 463 5.97 6.96 -29.83
C ILE A 463 7.35 7.63 -29.72
N VAL A 464 8.21 7.15 -28.83
CA VAL A 464 9.58 7.67 -28.68
C VAL A 464 10.38 7.52 -29.99
N HIS A 465 10.24 6.36 -30.65
CA HIS A 465 10.90 6.10 -31.95
C HIS A 465 10.38 7.05 -33.03
N GLU A 466 9.06 7.22 -33.16
CA GLU A 466 8.46 8.13 -34.16
C GLU A 466 8.81 9.60 -33.88
N LEU A 467 8.79 10.02 -32.61
CA LEU A 467 9.29 11.34 -32.23
C LEU A 467 10.76 11.54 -32.66
N GLY A 468 11.60 10.52 -32.55
CA GLY A 468 12.99 10.59 -33.01
C GLY A 468 13.12 10.79 -34.54
N ARG A 469 12.13 10.35 -35.32
CA ARG A 469 12.08 10.54 -36.80
C ARG A 469 11.54 11.91 -37.22
N LEU A 470 10.67 12.50 -36.39
CA LEU A 470 10.18 13.85 -36.61
C LEU A 470 11.33 14.85 -36.32
N ASN A 471 11.77 15.62 -37.33
CA ASN A 471 12.76 16.64 -37.13
C ASN A 471 12.37 17.60 -36.01
N PRO A 472 13.27 17.99 -35.10
CA PRO A 472 12.94 19.04 -34.13
C PRO A 472 12.55 20.29 -34.92
N ALA A 473 11.37 20.87 -34.65
CA ALA A 473 10.97 22.15 -35.23
C ALA A 473 12.11 23.14 -35.02
N SER A 474 12.63 23.72 -36.11
CA SER A 474 13.69 24.73 -36.03
C SER A 474 13.18 25.87 -35.14
N PRO A 475 13.93 26.25 -34.09
CA PRO A 475 13.55 27.40 -33.29
C PRO A 475 13.73 28.65 -34.12
N GLY A 476 12.68 29.16 -34.79
CA GLY A 476 12.80 30.39 -35.54
C GLY A 476 11.95 30.57 -36.79
N ALA A 477 10.64 30.30 -36.73
CA ALA A 477 9.73 30.77 -37.78
C ALA A 477 8.73 31.85 -37.30
N GLY A 478 8.91 32.41 -36.09
CA GLY A 478 8.02 33.41 -35.49
C GLY A 478 8.59 34.82 -35.32
N ALA A 479 9.79 35.13 -35.83
CA ALA A 479 10.46 36.42 -35.59
C ALA A 479 10.88 37.17 -36.86
N ALA A 480 10.17 37.02 -37.99
CA ALA A 480 10.48 37.72 -39.24
C ALA A 480 9.26 38.40 -39.85
N HIS A 481 8.49 39.19 -39.07
CA HIS A 481 7.56 40.20 -39.60
C HIS A 481 7.29 41.30 -38.55
N ALA A 482 8.33 42.04 -38.20
CA ALA A 482 8.19 43.36 -37.56
C ALA A 482 9.45 44.19 -37.74
N SER A 483 9.81 44.49 -38.99
CA SER A 483 10.73 45.60 -39.30
C SER A 483 10.65 45.94 -40.77
N SER A 484 9.55 46.59 -41.17
CA SER A 484 9.49 47.51 -42.29
C SER A 484 8.14 48.21 -42.26
N GLU A 485 8.02 49.26 -41.47
CA GLU A 485 7.41 50.56 -41.80
C GLU A 485 7.65 51.53 -40.63
#